data_8014acdf82c0bdf4b05fabab977720e9
#
_entry.id   8014acdf82c0bdf4b05fabab977720e9
#
_cell.length_a   1.000
_cell.length_b   1.000
_cell.length_c   1.000
_cell.angle_alpha   90.00
_cell.angle_beta   90.00
_cell.angle_gamma   90.00
#
_symmetry.space_group_name_H-M   'P 1'
#
loop_
_entity.id
_entity.type
_entity.pdbx_description
1 polymer ?
#
loop_
_entity_poly.entity_id
_entity_poly.type
_entity_poly.pdbx_seq_one_letter_code
_entity_poly.pdbx_strand_id
1 'polypeptide(L)'
;MSEVKVSLKGRVIALLLGCVFLVTISEFVVRAVYPSWSEFYAGRYMVTESVPGHGIVAVGKAGFDGYFAQNNGDFRAHIKINDFGLRNDDPAVAANQRVWILGDSMAFGWGVEADEMYSSVIGELINTPTYNVASPGTNVCGYQALAARMPKDISPAAVVVGLIIENDLSNYDCPATAKAAESSDRASTGSTFNLGTIKQMLSKHSALYNFFAVSLKRVSIMREALIWVGVIKKSHAYRNPLEGKDMEQIAKATANELDRLRNMFDANTKFVVQIAPARFEIANDDPAYIAARLRLREALTERGIPYVDPIDRFKADGFEATHFIHDGHWSAKGHRIAAEETAAWLRSNLPQ
;
A
#
# COMPACT_ATOMS: atom_id res chain seq x y z
N MET A 1 -13.75 -25.24 60.35
CA MET A 1 -13.97 -24.65 59.01
C MET A 1 -13.67 -25.69 58.00
N SER A 2 -14.71 -26.21 57.31
CA SER A 2 -14.55 -27.20 56.24
C SER A 2 -13.94 -26.53 54.99
N GLU A 3 -12.75 -26.96 54.59
CA GLU A 3 -12.16 -26.55 53.30
C GLU A 3 -13.07 -26.99 52.14
N VAL A 4 -13.63 -26.01 51.45
CA VAL A 4 -14.37 -26.27 50.21
C VAL A 4 -13.37 -26.68 49.14
N LYS A 5 -13.21 -28.00 48.90
CA LYS A 5 -12.37 -28.52 47.81
C LYS A 5 -13.07 -28.23 46.48
N VAL A 6 -12.66 -27.17 45.79
CA VAL A 6 -13.13 -26.85 44.45
C VAL A 6 -12.61 -27.92 43.48
N SER A 7 -13.49 -28.57 42.71
CA SER A 7 -13.16 -29.59 41.74
C SER A 7 -12.27 -29.00 40.62
N LEU A 8 -11.46 -29.82 39.95
CA LEU A 8 -10.62 -29.39 38.79
C LEU A 8 -11.47 -28.70 37.70
N LYS A 9 -12.67 -29.28 37.41
CA LYS A 9 -13.65 -28.68 36.49
C LYS A 9 -14.07 -27.26 36.93
N GLY A 10 -14.33 -27.06 38.24
CA GLY A 10 -14.69 -25.75 38.79
C GLY A 10 -13.56 -24.74 38.67
N ARG A 11 -12.29 -25.16 38.84
CA ARG A 11 -11.12 -24.27 38.66
C ARG A 11 -10.94 -23.89 37.19
N VAL A 12 -11.12 -24.83 36.24
CA VAL A 12 -11.02 -24.55 34.79
C VAL A 12 -12.15 -23.60 34.36
N ILE A 13 -13.38 -23.80 34.81
CA ILE A 13 -14.50 -22.91 34.51
C ILE A 13 -14.24 -21.51 35.09
N ALA A 14 -13.78 -21.39 36.33
CA ALA A 14 -13.45 -20.11 36.94
C ALA A 14 -12.33 -19.38 36.17
N LEU A 15 -11.30 -20.12 35.73
CA LEU A 15 -10.23 -19.55 34.90
C LEU A 15 -10.77 -19.01 33.58
N LEU A 16 -11.59 -19.80 32.86
CA LEU A 16 -12.19 -19.38 31.59
C LEU A 16 -13.07 -18.15 31.76
N LEU A 17 -13.92 -18.13 32.77
CA LEU A 17 -14.75 -16.95 33.09
C LEU A 17 -13.91 -15.73 33.43
N GLY A 18 -12.82 -15.90 34.19
CA GLY A 18 -11.87 -14.86 34.50
C GLY A 18 -11.18 -14.30 33.24
N CYS A 19 -10.76 -15.18 32.31
CA CYS A 19 -10.18 -14.77 31.03
C CYS A 19 -11.19 -13.99 30.17
N VAL A 20 -12.43 -14.49 30.05
CA VAL A 20 -13.49 -13.80 29.30
C VAL A 20 -13.77 -12.42 29.91
N PHE A 21 -13.85 -12.33 31.24
CA PHE A 21 -14.08 -11.09 31.96
C PHE A 21 -12.93 -10.07 31.73
N LEU A 22 -11.67 -10.52 31.82
CA LEU A 22 -10.51 -9.68 31.56
C LEU A 22 -10.47 -9.17 30.12
N VAL A 23 -10.71 -10.04 29.14
CA VAL A 23 -10.77 -9.65 27.72
C VAL A 23 -11.88 -8.63 27.50
N THR A 24 -13.06 -8.84 28.08
CA THR A 24 -14.20 -7.92 27.97
C THR A 24 -13.88 -6.55 28.57
N ILE A 25 -13.33 -6.51 29.79
CA ILE A 25 -12.92 -5.25 30.40
C ILE A 25 -11.85 -4.54 29.57
N SER A 26 -10.83 -5.30 29.11
CA SER A 26 -9.78 -4.73 28.28
C SER A 26 -10.32 -4.13 26.97
N GLU A 27 -11.30 -4.78 26.33
CA GLU A 27 -11.99 -4.26 25.13
C GLU A 27 -12.67 -2.90 25.45
N PHE A 28 -13.40 -2.81 26.57
CA PHE A 28 -14.05 -1.55 26.97
C PHE A 28 -13.04 -0.47 27.32
N VAL A 29 -11.96 -0.80 28.02
CA VAL A 29 -10.89 0.16 28.36
C VAL A 29 -10.25 0.71 27.08
N VAL A 30 -9.91 -0.16 26.12
CA VAL A 30 -9.31 0.29 24.84
C VAL A 30 -10.29 1.18 24.07
N ARG A 31 -11.58 0.86 24.04
CA ARG A 31 -12.60 1.72 23.40
C ARG A 31 -12.75 3.07 24.07
N ALA A 32 -12.64 3.12 25.39
CA ALA A 32 -12.72 4.37 26.15
C ALA A 32 -11.47 5.25 25.97
N VAL A 33 -10.29 4.64 25.95
CA VAL A 33 -9.00 5.34 25.77
C VAL A 33 -8.77 5.76 24.33
N TYR A 34 -9.21 4.92 23.36
CA TYR A 34 -9.06 5.16 21.92
C TYR A 34 -10.43 5.11 21.24
N PRO A 35 -11.28 6.15 21.34
CA PRO A 35 -12.62 6.16 20.74
C PRO A 35 -12.57 6.01 19.21
N SER A 36 -11.47 6.44 18.56
CA SER A 36 -11.21 6.27 17.13
C SER A 36 -10.55 4.94 16.73
N TRP A 37 -10.55 3.92 17.60
CA TRP A 37 -9.90 2.63 17.36
C TRP A 37 -10.26 1.98 16.00
N SER A 38 -11.45 2.21 15.49
CA SER A 38 -11.90 1.68 14.22
C SER A 38 -11.19 2.34 13.01
N GLU A 39 -10.59 3.52 13.21
CA GLU A 39 -9.82 4.22 12.18
C GLU A 39 -8.47 3.56 11.90
N PHE A 40 -7.99 2.67 12.78
CA PHE A 40 -6.70 1.98 12.62
C PHE A 40 -6.73 0.82 11.61
N TYR A 41 -7.90 0.52 11.05
CA TYR A 41 -8.07 -0.61 10.14
C TYR A 41 -8.43 -0.15 8.72
N ALA A 42 -7.47 -0.26 7.80
CA ALA A 42 -7.65 0.13 6.38
C ALA A 42 -8.75 -0.67 5.67
N GLY A 43 -9.05 -1.91 6.09
CA GLY A 43 -10.15 -2.71 5.54
C GLY A 43 -11.55 -2.11 5.73
N ARG A 44 -11.69 -0.96 6.43
CA ARG A 44 -12.95 -0.19 6.45
C ARG A 44 -13.25 0.46 5.12
N TYR A 45 -12.22 0.88 4.41
CA TYR A 45 -12.33 1.60 3.15
C TYR A 45 -11.71 0.90 1.96
N MET A 46 -11.11 -0.30 2.16
CA MET A 46 -10.54 -1.10 1.09
C MET A 46 -11.38 -2.35 0.85
N VAL A 47 -11.58 -2.66 -0.42
CA VAL A 47 -12.23 -3.88 -0.91
C VAL A 47 -11.37 -4.48 -2.02
N THR A 48 -11.71 -5.70 -2.47
CA THR A 48 -11.04 -6.33 -3.61
C THR A 48 -12.03 -6.48 -4.75
N GLU A 49 -11.58 -6.23 -5.97
CA GLU A 49 -12.34 -6.44 -7.21
C GLU A 49 -11.59 -7.37 -8.15
N SER A 50 -12.34 -8.20 -8.88
CA SER A 50 -11.79 -9.02 -9.98
C SER A 50 -11.86 -8.24 -11.27
N VAL A 51 -10.71 -8.09 -11.94
CA VAL A 51 -10.58 -7.39 -13.24
C VAL A 51 -10.31 -8.44 -14.30
N PRO A 52 -11.22 -8.64 -15.27
CA PRO A 52 -11.06 -9.66 -16.30
C PRO A 52 -9.72 -9.57 -17.05
N GLY A 53 -8.98 -10.66 -17.11
CA GLY A 53 -7.65 -10.73 -17.74
C GLY A 53 -6.51 -10.12 -16.92
N HIS A 54 -6.78 -9.49 -15.76
CA HIS A 54 -5.78 -8.83 -14.92
C HIS A 54 -5.77 -9.33 -13.46
N GLY A 55 -6.70 -10.24 -13.10
CA GLY A 55 -6.77 -10.82 -11.75
C GLY A 55 -7.49 -9.94 -10.74
N ILE A 56 -7.09 -10.06 -9.47
CA ILE A 56 -7.72 -9.38 -8.34
C ILE A 56 -6.89 -8.18 -7.92
N VAL A 57 -7.54 -7.03 -7.75
CA VAL A 57 -6.88 -5.80 -7.29
C VAL A 57 -7.63 -5.22 -6.07
N ALA A 58 -6.88 -4.63 -5.15
CA ALA A 58 -7.47 -3.83 -4.07
C ALA A 58 -7.92 -2.48 -4.63
N VAL A 59 -9.09 -2.02 -4.19
CA VAL A 59 -9.63 -0.69 -4.51
C VAL A 59 -10.29 -0.09 -3.27
N GLY A 60 -10.56 1.19 -3.29
CA GLY A 60 -11.32 1.83 -2.23
C GLY A 60 -12.79 1.41 -2.26
N LYS A 61 -13.45 1.41 -1.12
CA LYS A 61 -14.90 1.21 -1.02
C LYS A 61 -15.60 2.47 -1.53
N ALA A 62 -16.41 2.31 -2.57
CA ALA A 62 -17.16 3.39 -3.19
C ALA A 62 -17.93 4.25 -2.17
N GLY A 63 -17.81 5.56 -2.27
CA GLY A 63 -18.49 6.52 -1.40
C GLY A 63 -17.98 6.53 0.05
N PHE A 64 -16.83 5.92 0.36
CA PHE A 64 -16.27 6.03 1.70
C PHE A 64 -15.81 7.47 1.97
N ASP A 65 -16.21 7.99 3.13
CA ASP A 65 -15.79 9.28 3.66
C ASP A 65 -15.53 9.11 5.16
N GLY A 66 -14.27 9.31 5.58
CA GLY A 66 -13.88 9.07 6.98
C GLY A 66 -12.38 9.15 7.21
N TYR A 67 -11.97 8.84 8.42
CA TYR A 67 -10.57 8.93 8.79
C TYR A 67 -9.88 7.56 8.83
N PHE A 68 -8.59 7.58 8.50
CA PHE A 68 -7.65 6.50 8.72
C PHE A 68 -6.48 7.01 9.55
N ALA A 69 -6.13 6.27 10.59
CA ALA A 69 -5.12 6.69 11.55
C ALA A 69 -4.18 5.54 11.93
N GLN A 70 -3.00 5.89 12.40
CA GLN A 70 -2.11 4.96 13.09
C GLN A 70 -2.25 5.13 14.62
N ASN A 71 -2.30 4.01 15.35
CA ASN A 71 -2.42 4.05 16.82
C ASN A 71 -1.17 4.59 17.53
N ASN A 72 -0.08 4.84 16.81
CA ASN A 72 1.17 5.44 17.31
C ASN A 72 1.22 6.96 17.18
N GLY A 73 0.20 7.55 16.56
CA GLY A 73 0.13 8.97 16.33
C GLY A 73 0.95 9.49 15.15
N ASP A 74 1.51 8.60 14.30
CA ASP A 74 2.24 9.04 13.10
C ASP A 74 1.36 9.92 12.22
N PHE A 75 0.09 9.50 12.04
CA PHE A 75 -0.88 10.27 11.25
C PHE A 75 -2.34 9.96 11.61
N ARG A 76 -3.21 10.86 11.24
CA ARG A 76 -4.66 10.69 11.10
C ARG A 76 -5.10 11.51 9.91
N ALA A 77 -5.37 10.85 8.78
CA ALA A 77 -5.71 11.50 7.53
C ALA A 77 -7.17 11.24 7.14
N HIS A 78 -7.80 12.24 6.52
CA HIS A 78 -9.12 12.11 5.93
C HIS A 78 -9.03 11.36 4.60
N ILE A 79 -9.79 10.29 4.46
CA ILE A 79 -9.85 9.46 3.26
C ILE A 79 -11.25 9.61 2.66
N LYS A 80 -11.31 10.16 1.46
CA LYS A 80 -12.52 10.23 0.66
C LYS A 80 -12.33 9.43 -0.61
N ILE A 81 -13.22 8.48 -0.85
CA ILE A 81 -13.20 7.58 -2.01
C ILE A 81 -14.43 7.87 -2.84
N ASN A 82 -14.25 8.12 -4.12
CA ASN A 82 -15.35 8.35 -5.04
C ASN A 82 -16.15 7.07 -5.35
N ASP A 83 -17.20 7.19 -6.13
CA ASP A 83 -18.08 6.07 -6.48
C ASP A 83 -17.39 4.99 -7.33
N PHE A 84 -16.21 5.30 -7.90
CA PHE A 84 -15.40 4.36 -8.67
C PHE A 84 -14.34 3.65 -7.83
N GLY A 85 -14.29 3.89 -6.52
CA GLY A 85 -13.32 3.25 -5.62
C GLY A 85 -11.92 3.84 -5.67
N LEU A 86 -11.76 5.08 -6.10
CA LEU A 86 -10.48 5.79 -6.18
C LEU A 86 -10.46 7.01 -5.24
N ARG A 87 -9.30 7.36 -4.71
CA ARG A 87 -9.13 8.52 -3.83
C ARG A 87 -9.09 9.81 -4.64
N ASN A 88 -10.25 10.26 -5.05
CA ASN A 88 -10.50 11.52 -5.73
C ASN A 88 -11.87 12.07 -5.29
N ASP A 89 -12.05 13.37 -5.42
CA ASP A 89 -13.36 14.00 -5.25
C ASP A 89 -14.24 13.83 -6.51
N ASP A 90 -13.60 13.84 -7.68
CA ASP A 90 -14.26 13.75 -8.98
C ASP A 90 -14.62 12.31 -9.37
N PRO A 91 -15.68 12.11 -10.18
CA PRO A 91 -16.01 10.80 -10.74
C PRO A 91 -14.96 10.33 -11.76
N ALA A 92 -14.96 9.03 -12.09
CA ALA A 92 -13.96 8.43 -12.98
C ALA A 92 -13.91 9.06 -14.38
N VAL A 93 -15.03 9.51 -14.93
CA VAL A 93 -15.09 10.17 -16.24
C VAL A 93 -14.30 11.49 -16.27
N ALA A 94 -14.12 12.14 -15.14
CA ALA A 94 -13.28 13.33 -15.03
C ALA A 94 -11.79 13.05 -15.17
N ALA A 95 -11.37 11.79 -15.19
CA ALA A 95 -9.99 11.41 -15.46
C ALA A 95 -9.58 11.63 -16.93
N ASN A 96 -10.54 11.84 -17.83
CA ASN A 96 -10.24 12.08 -19.23
C ASN A 96 -9.32 13.28 -19.43
N GLN A 97 -8.25 13.10 -20.20
CA GLN A 97 -7.24 14.13 -20.51
C GLN A 97 -6.53 14.71 -19.27
N ARG A 98 -6.61 14.02 -18.12
CA ARG A 98 -5.80 14.36 -16.93
C ARG A 98 -4.51 13.54 -16.89
N VAL A 99 -3.58 13.94 -16.03
CA VAL A 99 -2.39 13.13 -15.70
C VAL A 99 -2.82 12.05 -14.72
N TRP A 100 -2.75 10.79 -15.15
CA TRP A 100 -3.07 9.66 -14.26
C TRP A 100 -1.88 9.30 -13.39
N ILE A 101 -2.13 9.11 -12.11
CA ILE A 101 -1.13 8.66 -11.13
C ILE A 101 -1.47 7.24 -10.74
N LEU A 102 -0.69 6.28 -11.23
CA LEU A 102 -0.75 4.87 -10.90
C LEU A 102 0.27 4.54 -9.81
N GLY A 103 0.01 3.53 -9.02
CA GLY A 103 0.94 3.08 -8.00
C GLY A 103 0.25 2.40 -6.83
N ASP A 104 1.00 2.18 -5.76
CA ASP A 104 0.54 1.55 -4.53
C ASP A 104 0.13 2.57 -3.44
N SER A 105 0.42 2.26 -2.19
CA SER A 105 0.08 3.11 -1.04
C SER A 105 0.80 4.47 -1.04
N MET A 106 2.03 4.57 -1.56
CA MET A 106 2.70 5.88 -1.68
C MET A 106 1.96 6.78 -2.67
N ALA A 107 1.63 6.25 -3.84
CA ALA A 107 0.89 6.99 -4.86
C ALA A 107 -0.55 7.31 -4.42
N PHE A 108 -1.18 6.42 -3.66
CA PHE A 108 -2.50 6.65 -3.06
C PHE A 108 -2.51 7.82 -2.06
N GLY A 109 -1.37 8.16 -1.46
CA GLY A 109 -1.28 9.17 -0.41
C GLY A 109 -1.58 8.61 0.98
N TRP A 110 -0.98 7.47 1.33
CA TRP A 110 -1.15 6.85 2.64
C TRP A 110 -0.67 7.76 3.76
N GLY A 111 -1.55 8.09 4.68
CA GLY A 111 -1.22 8.85 5.89
C GLY A 111 -1.20 10.37 5.74
N VAL A 112 -1.40 10.92 4.54
CA VAL A 112 -1.45 12.36 4.30
C VAL A 112 -2.83 12.83 3.87
N GLU A 113 -3.13 14.13 4.02
CA GLU A 113 -4.36 14.75 3.53
C GLU A 113 -4.40 14.82 1.99
N ALA A 114 -5.56 15.07 1.43
CA ALA A 114 -5.76 15.02 -0.02
C ALA A 114 -4.92 16.04 -0.79
N ASP A 115 -4.71 17.23 -0.26
CA ASP A 115 -3.89 18.30 -0.82
C ASP A 115 -2.38 18.06 -0.66
N GLU A 116 -1.99 17.20 0.29
CA GLU A 116 -0.60 16.80 0.52
C GLU A 116 -0.17 15.61 -0.34
N MET A 117 -1.10 14.88 -0.98
CA MET A 117 -0.75 13.78 -1.88
C MET A 117 0.13 14.26 -3.02
N TYR A 118 1.15 13.49 -3.39
CA TYR A 118 2.02 13.91 -4.50
C TYR A 118 1.26 14.07 -5.82
N SER A 119 0.16 13.36 -6.03
CA SER A 119 -0.74 13.56 -7.15
C SER A 119 -1.32 14.97 -7.17
N SER A 120 -1.86 15.45 -6.05
CA SER A 120 -2.43 16.80 -5.92
C SER A 120 -1.37 17.87 -6.07
N VAL A 121 -0.22 17.68 -5.42
CA VAL A 121 0.93 18.61 -5.50
C VAL A 121 1.48 18.68 -6.92
N ILE A 122 1.55 17.57 -7.67
CA ILE A 122 1.90 17.60 -9.10
C ILE A 122 0.93 18.49 -9.86
N GLY A 123 -0.38 18.27 -9.68
CA GLY A 123 -1.42 19.05 -10.37
C GLY A 123 -1.29 20.55 -10.14
N GLU A 124 -1.03 20.95 -8.89
CA GLU A 124 -0.74 22.34 -8.52
C GLU A 124 0.50 22.87 -9.25
N LEU A 125 1.62 22.14 -9.18
CA LEU A 125 2.89 22.57 -9.72
C LEU A 125 2.91 22.71 -11.26
N ILE A 126 2.16 21.88 -11.98
CA ILE A 126 2.10 21.94 -13.44
C ILE A 126 0.87 22.70 -13.96
N ASN A 127 0.02 23.19 -13.08
CA ASN A 127 -1.26 23.85 -13.40
C ASN A 127 -2.12 22.98 -14.34
N THR A 128 -2.12 21.67 -14.14
CA THR A 128 -2.89 20.70 -14.93
C THR A 128 -3.51 19.67 -13.99
N PRO A 129 -4.82 19.40 -14.09
CA PRO A 129 -5.47 18.45 -13.20
C PRO A 129 -4.86 17.04 -13.29
N THR A 130 -4.63 16.43 -12.15
CA THR A 130 -4.25 15.02 -12.03
C THR A 130 -5.46 14.16 -11.66
N TYR A 131 -5.31 12.85 -11.78
CA TYR A 131 -6.30 11.89 -11.31
C TYR A 131 -5.59 10.70 -10.66
N ASN A 132 -5.88 10.46 -9.40
CA ASN A 132 -5.25 9.39 -8.64
C ASN A 132 -5.91 8.04 -8.95
N VAL A 133 -5.18 7.14 -9.62
CA VAL A 133 -5.62 5.78 -9.97
C VAL A 133 -4.92 4.74 -9.09
N ALA A 134 -4.12 5.18 -8.11
CA ALA A 134 -3.35 4.31 -7.24
C ALA A 134 -4.22 3.62 -6.16
N SER A 135 -3.74 2.48 -5.68
CA SER A 135 -4.41 1.75 -4.60
C SER A 135 -3.42 1.03 -3.68
N PRO A 136 -3.61 1.11 -2.33
CA PRO A 136 -2.74 0.46 -1.37
C PRO A 136 -2.68 -1.06 -1.53
N GLY A 137 -1.48 -1.63 -1.34
CA GLY A 137 -1.27 -3.07 -1.37
C GLY A 137 -1.26 -3.69 -2.76
N THR A 138 -1.18 -2.85 -3.81
CA THR A 138 -0.99 -3.28 -5.20
C THR A 138 0.50 -3.35 -5.55
N ASN A 139 0.79 -3.89 -6.72
CA ASN A 139 2.11 -3.99 -7.34
C ASN A 139 1.97 -3.77 -8.85
N VAL A 140 3.03 -3.97 -9.62
CA VAL A 140 3.03 -3.71 -11.06
C VAL A 140 1.90 -4.44 -11.81
N CYS A 141 1.55 -5.68 -11.45
CA CYS A 141 0.39 -6.37 -12.03
C CYS A 141 -0.94 -5.72 -11.61
N GLY A 142 -1.03 -5.25 -10.36
CA GLY A 142 -2.18 -4.50 -9.90
C GLY A 142 -2.30 -3.13 -10.57
N TYR A 143 -1.19 -2.49 -10.97
CA TYR A 143 -1.22 -1.24 -11.75
C TYR A 143 -1.84 -1.44 -13.14
N GLN A 144 -1.52 -2.58 -13.80
CA GLN A 144 -2.19 -2.98 -15.05
C GLN A 144 -3.70 -3.20 -14.82
N ALA A 145 -4.09 -3.86 -13.73
CA ALA A 145 -5.49 -4.06 -13.39
C ALA A 145 -6.22 -2.74 -13.11
N LEU A 146 -5.60 -1.80 -12.37
CA LEU A 146 -6.16 -0.47 -12.11
C LEU A 146 -6.34 0.32 -13.41
N ALA A 147 -5.36 0.30 -14.32
CA ALA A 147 -5.45 0.93 -15.63
C ALA A 147 -6.57 0.30 -16.48
N ALA A 148 -6.64 -1.04 -16.54
CA ALA A 148 -7.65 -1.77 -17.30
C ALA A 148 -9.09 -1.55 -16.80
N ARG A 149 -9.23 -1.20 -15.53
CA ARG A 149 -10.50 -0.94 -14.85
C ARG A 149 -11.09 0.44 -15.21
N MET A 150 -10.25 1.38 -15.66
CA MET A 150 -10.73 2.72 -16.03
C MET A 150 -11.75 2.66 -17.20
N PRO A 151 -12.71 3.59 -17.26
CA PRO A 151 -13.66 3.65 -18.37
C PRO A 151 -12.92 3.66 -19.71
N LYS A 152 -13.46 2.93 -20.70
CA LYS A 152 -12.79 2.71 -22.00
C LYS A 152 -12.85 3.91 -22.95
N ASP A 153 -13.75 4.83 -22.69
CA ASP A 153 -14.01 6.05 -23.49
C ASP A 153 -13.17 7.25 -23.02
N ILE A 154 -12.29 7.05 -22.05
CA ILE A 154 -11.39 8.09 -21.54
C ILE A 154 -9.92 7.70 -21.72
N SER A 155 -9.08 8.71 -21.90
CA SER A 155 -7.63 8.53 -22.06
C SER A 155 -6.87 9.57 -21.23
N PRO A 156 -5.70 9.21 -20.66
CA PRO A 156 -4.87 10.17 -19.93
C PRO A 156 -4.08 11.07 -20.90
N ALA A 157 -3.81 12.31 -20.49
CA ALA A 157 -2.81 13.16 -21.14
C ALA A 157 -1.38 12.66 -20.87
N ALA A 158 -1.14 12.14 -19.68
CA ALA A 158 0.08 11.46 -19.31
C ALA A 158 -0.19 10.43 -18.20
N VAL A 159 0.75 9.51 -18.03
CA VAL A 159 0.75 8.50 -16.98
C VAL A 159 2.03 8.60 -16.16
N VAL A 160 1.89 8.74 -14.87
CA VAL A 160 2.98 8.66 -13.89
C VAL A 160 2.79 7.38 -13.09
N VAL A 161 3.78 6.50 -13.07
CA VAL A 161 3.76 5.29 -12.25
C VAL A 161 4.68 5.47 -11.06
N GLY A 162 4.11 5.56 -9.86
CA GLY A 162 4.87 5.55 -8.61
C GLY A 162 5.28 4.12 -8.27
N LEU A 163 6.55 3.80 -8.47
CA LEU A 163 7.12 2.46 -8.26
C LEU A 163 8.02 2.46 -7.03
N ILE A 164 7.69 1.62 -6.04
CA ILE A 164 8.44 1.51 -4.80
C ILE A 164 9.46 0.37 -4.89
N ILE A 165 10.73 0.70 -4.70
CA ILE A 165 11.82 -0.28 -4.74
C ILE A 165 11.61 -1.45 -3.75
N GLU A 166 11.09 -1.17 -2.56
CA GLU A 166 10.91 -2.18 -1.51
C GLU A 166 9.79 -3.20 -1.82
N ASN A 167 8.74 -2.77 -2.54
CA ASN A 167 7.52 -3.55 -2.73
C ASN A 167 7.36 -4.09 -4.15
N ASP A 168 7.83 -3.32 -5.14
CA ASP A 168 7.47 -3.51 -6.54
C ASP A 168 8.55 -4.18 -7.38
N LEU A 169 9.69 -4.48 -6.78
CA LEU A 169 10.71 -5.27 -7.47
C LEU A 169 10.48 -6.76 -7.24
N SER A 170 10.07 -7.46 -8.30
CA SER A 170 9.81 -8.90 -8.25
C SER A 170 9.98 -9.55 -9.63
N ASN A 171 10.10 -10.87 -9.61
CA ASN A 171 10.09 -11.67 -10.83
C ASN A 171 8.64 -11.85 -11.31
N TYR A 172 8.10 -10.83 -11.95
CA TYR A 172 6.71 -10.77 -12.39
C TYR A 172 6.43 -11.64 -13.62
N ASP A 173 5.22 -12.22 -13.64
CA ASP A 173 4.50 -12.72 -14.80
C ASP A 173 3.01 -12.39 -14.56
N CYS A 174 2.59 -11.18 -14.95
CA CYS A 174 1.24 -10.70 -14.70
C CYS A 174 0.17 -11.53 -15.41
N PRO A 175 0.34 -12.01 -16.67
CA PRO A 175 -0.62 -12.92 -17.29
C PRO A 175 -0.80 -14.24 -16.53
N ALA A 176 0.28 -14.86 -16.04
CA ALA A 176 0.20 -16.08 -15.25
C ALA A 176 -0.49 -15.83 -13.90
N THR A 177 -0.19 -14.70 -13.26
CA THR A 177 -0.84 -14.27 -12.01
C THR A 177 -2.35 -14.08 -12.19
N ALA A 178 -2.78 -13.44 -13.28
CA ALA A 178 -4.19 -13.24 -13.60
C ALA A 178 -4.92 -14.58 -13.80
N LYS A 179 -4.34 -15.51 -14.58
CA LYS A 179 -4.92 -16.85 -14.77
C LYS A 179 -5.06 -17.64 -13.47
N ALA A 180 -4.05 -17.55 -12.59
CA ALA A 180 -4.09 -18.22 -11.29
C ALA A 180 -5.22 -17.65 -10.41
N ALA A 181 -5.44 -16.35 -10.42
CA ALA A 181 -6.52 -15.69 -9.69
C ALA A 181 -7.91 -16.13 -10.20
N GLU A 182 -8.14 -16.17 -11.51
CA GLU A 182 -9.39 -16.62 -12.12
C GLU A 182 -9.71 -18.10 -11.81
N SER A 183 -8.68 -18.96 -11.74
CA SER A 183 -8.85 -20.37 -11.40
C SER A 183 -9.19 -20.58 -9.92
N SER A 184 -8.64 -19.76 -9.02
CA SER A 184 -8.90 -19.83 -7.58
C SER A 184 -10.31 -19.35 -7.21
N ASP A 185 -10.83 -18.32 -7.88
CA ASP A 185 -12.20 -17.84 -7.69
C ASP A 185 -13.24 -18.91 -8.05
N ARG A 186 -12.98 -19.74 -9.08
CA ARG A 186 -13.84 -20.86 -9.44
C ARG A 186 -13.80 -22.03 -8.44
N ALA A 187 -12.70 -22.17 -7.71
CA ALA A 187 -12.51 -23.24 -6.73
C ALA A 187 -13.05 -22.91 -5.33
N SER A 188 -13.29 -21.64 -5.00
CA SER A 188 -13.58 -21.17 -3.64
C SER A 188 -15.07 -21.19 -3.25
N THR A 189 -15.93 -21.99 -3.89
CA THR A 189 -17.34 -22.17 -3.48
C THR A 189 -17.53 -23.03 -2.23
N GLY A 190 -16.45 -23.44 -1.56
CA GLY A 190 -16.48 -24.19 -0.30
C GLY A 190 -16.22 -23.25 0.89
N SER A 191 -17.24 -23.07 1.74
CA SER A 191 -17.13 -22.40 3.04
C SER A 191 -16.20 -23.18 3.98
N THR A 192 -14.90 -22.92 3.91
CA THR A 192 -13.97 -23.36 4.95
C THR A 192 -13.73 -22.22 5.92
N PHE A 193 -13.95 -22.50 7.20
CA PHE A 193 -13.65 -21.60 8.33
C PHE A 193 -12.15 -21.29 8.29
N ASN A 194 -11.79 -20.12 7.75
CA ASN A 194 -10.39 -19.73 7.49
C ASN A 194 -9.94 -18.73 8.54
N LEU A 195 -8.71 -18.89 9.05
CA LEU A 195 -8.06 -17.96 9.97
C LEU A 195 -8.10 -16.50 9.45
N GLY A 196 -8.10 -16.32 8.12
CA GLY A 196 -8.27 -15.01 7.47
C GLY A 196 -9.63 -14.36 7.79
N THR A 197 -10.71 -15.13 7.80
CA THR A 197 -12.06 -14.65 8.12
C THR A 197 -12.14 -14.20 9.59
N ILE A 198 -11.55 -15.00 10.52
CA ILE A 198 -11.48 -14.63 11.94
C ILE A 198 -10.69 -13.33 12.11
N LYS A 199 -9.53 -13.23 11.47
CA LYS A 199 -8.71 -12.01 11.51
C LYS A 199 -9.48 -10.80 11.01
N GLN A 200 -10.18 -10.91 9.89
CA GLN A 200 -10.99 -9.84 9.33
C GLN A 200 -12.13 -9.43 10.27
N MET A 201 -12.83 -10.40 10.86
CA MET A 201 -13.90 -10.15 11.84
C MET A 201 -13.35 -9.43 13.09
N LEU A 202 -12.24 -9.91 13.65
CA LEU A 202 -11.60 -9.28 14.80
C LEU A 202 -11.11 -7.86 14.48
N SER A 203 -10.49 -7.65 13.32
CA SER A 203 -10.06 -6.31 12.90
C SER A 203 -11.23 -5.34 12.73
N LYS A 204 -12.39 -5.83 12.32
CA LYS A 204 -13.59 -5.01 12.12
C LYS A 204 -14.33 -4.69 13.42
N HIS A 205 -14.28 -5.58 14.42
CA HIS A 205 -15.18 -5.51 15.58
C HIS A 205 -14.48 -5.41 16.94
N SER A 206 -13.17 -5.65 17.04
CA SER A 206 -12.43 -5.61 18.31
C SER A 206 -11.40 -4.48 18.35
N ALA A 207 -11.61 -3.55 19.25
CA ALA A 207 -10.64 -2.49 19.55
C ALA A 207 -9.35 -3.05 20.15
N LEU A 208 -9.49 -4.04 21.04
CA LEU A 208 -8.37 -4.71 21.69
C LEU A 208 -7.50 -5.43 20.64
N TYR A 209 -8.11 -6.14 19.69
CA TYR A 209 -7.39 -6.80 18.62
C TYR A 209 -6.62 -5.78 17.75
N ASN A 210 -7.27 -4.70 17.32
CA ASN A 210 -6.62 -3.66 16.52
C ASN A 210 -5.45 -3.02 17.28
N PHE A 211 -5.64 -2.71 18.56
CA PHE A 211 -4.59 -2.17 19.40
C PHE A 211 -3.38 -3.11 19.46
N PHE A 212 -3.58 -4.40 19.74
CA PHE A 212 -2.49 -5.37 19.82
C PHE A 212 -1.89 -5.67 18.45
N ALA A 213 -2.68 -5.84 17.41
CA ALA A 213 -2.20 -6.17 16.07
C ALA A 213 -1.22 -5.12 15.53
N VAL A 214 -1.39 -3.86 15.92
CA VAL A 214 -0.46 -2.78 15.55
C VAL A 214 0.68 -2.66 16.57
N SER A 215 0.39 -2.66 17.87
CA SER A 215 1.37 -2.44 18.95
C SER A 215 2.41 -3.56 19.05
N LEU A 216 1.99 -4.83 18.92
CA LEU A 216 2.90 -5.99 19.04
C LEU A 216 3.92 -6.07 17.90
N LYS A 217 3.58 -5.58 16.70
CA LYS A 217 4.51 -5.54 15.58
C LYS A 217 5.69 -4.59 15.79
N ARG A 218 5.59 -3.68 16.74
CA ARG A 218 6.63 -2.66 17.04
C ARG A 218 7.66 -3.13 18.05
N VAL A 219 7.29 -4.06 18.94
CA VAL A 219 8.23 -4.63 19.89
C VAL A 219 9.05 -5.69 19.14
N SER A 220 10.34 -5.44 18.92
CA SER A 220 11.23 -6.28 18.10
C SER A 220 11.20 -7.76 18.51
N ILE A 221 11.33 -8.06 19.79
CA ILE A 221 11.29 -9.43 20.32
C ILE A 221 9.93 -10.09 20.03
N MET A 222 8.84 -9.37 20.22
CA MET A 222 7.50 -9.89 19.97
C MET A 222 7.25 -10.10 18.47
N ARG A 223 7.73 -9.18 17.64
CA ARG A 223 7.65 -9.29 16.18
C ARG A 223 8.39 -10.52 15.68
N GLU A 224 9.62 -10.77 16.15
CA GLU A 224 10.39 -11.94 15.79
C GLU A 224 9.71 -13.25 16.21
N ALA A 225 9.14 -13.28 17.42
CA ALA A 225 8.37 -14.43 17.89
C ALA A 225 7.13 -14.66 17.00
N LEU A 226 6.40 -13.60 16.63
CA LEU A 226 5.22 -13.69 15.75
C LEU A 226 5.58 -14.11 14.31
N ILE A 227 6.79 -13.77 13.85
CA ILE A 227 7.32 -14.24 12.56
C ILE A 227 7.68 -15.73 12.67
N TRP A 228 8.32 -16.12 13.77
CA TRP A 228 8.73 -17.51 14.00
C TRP A 228 7.52 -18.47 14.05
N VAL A 229 6.42 -18.06 14.70
CA VAL A 229 5.16 -18.84 14.74
C VAL A 229 4.30 -18.68 13.48
N GLY A 230 4.73 -17.90 12.48
CA GLY A 230 4.04 -17.75 11.19
C GLY A 230 2.82 -16.82 11.21
N VAL A 231 2.59 -16.07 12.28
CA VAL A 231 1.47 -15.10 12.40
C VAL A 231 1.72 -13.84 11.56
N ILE A 232 3.00 -13.45 11.45
CA ILE A 232 3.44 -12.31 10.63
C ILE A 232 4.31 -12.84 9.49
N LYS A 233 4.07 -12.37 8.26
CA LYS A 233 4.92 -12.72 7.11
C LYS A 233 6.35 -12.16 7.32
N LYS A 234 7.36 -12.91 6.87
CA LYS A 234 8.78 -12.50 6.92
C LYS A 234 9.06 -11.16 6.22
N SER A 235 8.25 -10.78 5.23
CA SER A 235 8.31 -9.48 4.55
C SER A 235 7.99 -8.28 5.45
N HIS A 236 7.36 -8.50 6.60
CA HIS A 236 7.17 -7.47 7.63
C HIS A 236 8.29 -7.44 8.68
N ALA A 237 9.25 -8.38 8.62
CA ALA A 237 10.51 -8.23 9.32
C ALA A 237 11.34 -7.16 8.57
N TYR A 238 12.09 -6.35 9.32
CA TYR A 238 13.09 -5.42 8.75
C TYR A 238 14.28 -6.17 8.11
N ARG A 239 14.00 -7.26 7.42
CA ARG A 239 14.97 -7.98 6.60
C ARG A 239 14.75 -7.55 5.17
N ASN A 240 15.84 -7.24 4.49
CA ASN A 240 15.80 -6.87 3.10
C ASN A 240 15.16 -8.02 2.28
N PRO A 241 13.94 -7.82 1.69
CA PRO A 241 13.27 -8.84 0.90
C PRO A 241 14.03 -9.18 -0.39
N LEU A 242 15.04 -8.37 -0.74
CA LEU A 242 15.88 -8.52 -1.92
C LEU A 242 17.16 -9.32 -1.63
N GLU A 243 17.48 -9.59 -0.36
CA GLU A 243 18.69 -10.36 0.00
C GLU A 243 18.70 -11.74 -0.67
N GLY A 244 19.81 -12.06 -1.34
CA GLY A 244 20.00 -13.34 -2.04
C GLY A 244 19.23 -13.49 -3.34
N LYS A 245 18.56 -12.44 -3.84
CA LYS A 245 17.85 -12.45 -5.12
C LYS A 245 18.74 -11.93 -6.25
N ASP A 246 18.49 -12.44 -7.46
CA ASP A 246 19.09 -11.89 -8.69
C ASP A 246 18.42 -10.56 -9.04
N MET A 247 19.09 -9.45 -8.69
CA MET A 247 18.58 -8.09 -8.91
C MET A 247 18.45 -7.76 -10.39
N GLU A 248 19.31 -8.28 -11.26
CA GLU A 248 19.23 -8.04 -12.69
C GLU A 248 17.98 -8.70 -13.28
N GLN A 249 17.74 -9.96 -12.94
CA GLN A 249 16.55 -10.68 -13.39
C GLN A 249 15.27 -9.99 -12.92
N ILE A 250 15.21 -9.59 -11.65
CA ILE A 250 14.04 -8.93 -11.05
C ILE A 250 13.79 -7.57 -11.69
N ALA A 251 14.83 -6.75 -11.87
CA ALA A 251 14.71 -5.45 -12.50
C ALA A 251 14.21 -5.57 -13.94
N LYS A 252 14.75 -6.53 -14.72
CA LYS A 252 14.30 -6.81 -16.08
C LYS A 252 12.85 -7.30 -16.13
N ALA A 253 12.46 -8.20 -15.24
CA ALA A 253 11.07 -8.68 -15.15
C ALA A 253 10.11 -7.53 -14.80
N THR A 254 10.46 -6.70 -13.82
CA THR A 254 9.68 -5.51 -13.45
C THR A 254 9.56 -4.53 -14.62
N ALA A 255 10.67 -4.20 -15.29
CA ALA A 255 10.65 -3.30 -16.44
C ALA A 255 9.87 -3.86 -17.64
N ASN A 256 9.85 -5.20 -17.85
CA ASN A 256 9.00 -5.84 -18.85
C ASN A 256 7.51 -5.60 -18.58
N GLU A 257 7.07 -5.73 -17.35
CA GLU A 257 5.67 -5.52 -17.01
C GLU A 257 5.29 -4.02 -16.97
N LEU A 258 6.24 -3.13 -16.70
CA LEU A 258 6.04 -1.68 -16.88
C LEU A 258 5.92 -1.30 -18.34
N ASP A 259 6.69 -1.94 -19.23
CA ASP A 259 6.55 -1.77 -20.67
C ASP A 259 5.19 -2.29 -21.17
N ARG A 260 4.73 -3.44 -20.64
CA ARG A 260 3.38 -3.95 -20.90
C ARG A 260 2.30 -2.96 -20.45
N LEU A 261 2.46 -2.37 -19.25
CA LEU A 261 1.57 -1.32 -18.75
C LEU A 261 1.57 -0.09 -19.68
N ARG A 262 2.76 0.38 -20.10
CA ARG A 262 2.89 1.50 -21.05
C ARG A 262 2.12 1.22 -22.35
N ASN A 263 2.21 0.01 -22.86
CA ASN A 263 1.55 -0.41 -24.10
C ASN A 263 0.02 -0.57 -23.98
N MET A 264 -0.56 -0.39 -22.79
CA MET A 264 -2.02 -0.31 -22.60
C MET A 264 -2.57 1.08 -22.98
N PHE A 265 -1.72 2.08 -23.13
CA PHE A 265 -2.08 3.45 -23.48
C PHE A 265 -1.70 3.78 -24.92
N ASP A 266 -2.29 4.86 -25.45
CA ASP A 266 -1.96 5.34 -26.78
C ASP A 266 -0.46 5.67 -26.91
N ALA A 267 0.12 5.45 -28.07
CA ALA A 267 1.55 5.67 -28.31
C ALA A 267 2.02 7.12 -28.07
N ASN A 268 1.11 8.08 -28.15
CA ASN A 268 1.37 9.50 -27.87
C ASN A 268 1.24 9.88 -26.40
N THR A 269 0.67 9.00 -25.57
CA THR A 269 0.53 9.25 -24.13
C THR A 269 1.91 9.30 -23.49
N LYS A 270 2.22 10.39 -22.82
CA LYS A 270 3.47 10.52 -22.06
C LYS A 270 3.44 9.56 -20.87
N PHE A 271 4.49 8.76 -20.76
CA PHE A 271 4.60 7.76 -19.69
C PHE A 271 5.93 7.94 -18.96
N VAL A 272 5.91 7.98 -17.64
CA VAL A 272 7.10 8.11 -16.80
C VAL A 272 6.96 7.27 -15.53
N VAL A 273 8.06 6.64 -15.12
CA VAL A 273 8.17 5.94 -13.84
C VAL A 273 8.81 6.85 -12.82
N GLN A 274 8.09 7.20 -11.76
CA GLN A 274 8.65 7.85 -10.59
C GLN A 274 9.15 6.76 -9.65
N ILE A 275 10.45 6.65 -9.48
CA ILE A 275 11.09 5.69 -8.58
C ILE A 275 10.98 6.23 -7.15
N ALA A 276 10.19 5.54 -6.32
CA ALA A 276 10.15 5.82 -4.88
C ALA A 276 11.36 5.15 -4.22
N PRO A 277 12.33 5.93 -3.69
CA PRO A 277 13.53 5.36 -3.09
C PRO A 277 13.21 4.51 -1.87
N ALA A 278 14.00 3.45 -1.67
CA ALA A 278 13.86 2.63 -0.49
C ALA A 278 14.27 3.40 0.78
N ARG A 279 13.44 3.32 1.82
CA ARG A 279 13.74 3.96 3.12
C ARG A 279 15.07 3.51 3.73
N PHE A 280 15.47 2.26 3.50
CA PHE A 280 16.73 1.73 4.00
C PHE A 280 17.94 2.26 3.22
N GLU A 281 17.78 2.60 1.94
CA GLU A 281 18.79 3.33 1.19
C GLU A 281 18.96 4.77 1.70
N ILE A 282 17.84 5.43 2.05
CA ILE A 282 17.86 6.79 2.58
C ILE A 282 18.46 6.83 3.99
N ALA A 283 18.03 5.91 4.87
CA ALA A 283 18.41 5.92 6.28
C ALA A 283 19.82 5.37 6.54
N ASN A 284 20.27 4.38 5.77
CA ASN A 284 21.45 3.58 6.11
C ASN A 284 22.39 3.31 4.93
N ASP A 285 22.14 3.88 3.75
CA ASP A 285 22.90 3.57 2.52
C ASP A 285 22.97 2.05 2.23
N ASP A 286 21.83 1.36 2.44
CA ASP A 286 21.79 -0.11 2.28
C ASP A 286 22.20 -0.53 0.86
N PRO A 287 23.31 -1.29 0.69
CA PRO A 287 23.90 -1.60 -0.60
C PRO A 287 23.00 -2.44 -1.51
N ALA A 288 22.11 -3.25 -0.95
CA ALA A 288 21.21 -4.06 -1.76
C ALA A 288 20.10 -3.21 -2.39
N TYR A 289 19.59 -2.19 -1.69
CA TYR A 289 18.62 -1.26 -2.25
C TYR A 289 19.26 -0.29 -3.24
N ILE A 290 20.49 0.15 -2.99
CA ILE A 290 21.29 0.91 -3.98
C ILE A 290 21.43 0.09 -5.27
N ALA A 291 21.86 -1.17 -5.17
CA ALA A 291 22.00 -2.06 -6.31
C ALA A 291 20.66 -2.27 -7.03
N ALA A 292 19.59 -2.52 -6.30
CA ALA A 292 18.25 -2.72 -6.86
C ALA A 292 17.77 -1.50 -7.67
N ARG A 293 17.95 -0.28 -7.12
CA ARG A 293 17.61 0.98 -7.80
C ARG A 293 18.44 1.17 -9.07
N LEU A 294 19.73 0.95 -9.02
CA LEU A 294 20.61 1.10 -10.18
C LEU A 294 20.25 0.09 -11.28
N ARG A 295 20.00 -1.19 -10.94
CA ARG A 295 19.56 -2.20 -11.91
C ARG A 295 18.20 -1.89 -12.51
N LEU A 296 17.26 -1.34 -11.72
CA LEU A 296 15.98 -0.89 -12.25
C LEU A 296 16.18 0.24 -13.26
N ARG A 297 17.00 1.25 -12.97
CA ARG A 297 17.30 2.35 -13.90
C ARG A 297 17.90 1.86 -15.20
N GLU A 298 18.85 0.91 -15.14
CA GLU A 298 19.43 0.27 -16.31
C GLU A 298 18.33 -0.42 -17.15
N ALA A 299 17.51 -1.25 -16.52
CA ALA A 299 16.44 -1.98 -17.18
C ALA A 299 15.36 -1.06 -17.81
N LEU A 300 15.02 0.06 -17.15
CA LEU A 300 14.11 1.07 -17.72
C LEU A 300 14.75 1.76 -18.94
N THR A 301 16.03 2.13 -18.83
CA THR A 301 16.78 2.77 -19.92
C THR A 301 16.89 1.85 -21.15
N GLU A 302 17.18 0.55 -20.97
CA GLU A 302 17.23 -0.44 -22.05
C GLU A 302 15.91 -0.54 -22.82
N ARG A 303 14.77 -0.23 -22.16
CA ARG A 303 13.43 -0.23 -22.79
C ARG A 303 12.94 1.13 -23.24
N GLY A 304 13.78 2.16 -23.12
CA GLY A 304 13.38 3.53 -23.42
C GLY A 304 12.16 3.98 -22.59
N ILE A 305 12.06 3.53 -21.35
CA ILE A 305 11.04 3.98 -20.38
C ILE A 305 11.63 5.15 -19.59
N PRO A 306 11.08 6.38 -19.73
CA PRO A 306 11.51 7.51 -18.95
C PRO A 306 11.27 7.27 -17.46
N TYR A 307 12.18 7.77 -16.63
CA TYR A 307 12.02 7.72 -15.18
C TYR A 307 12.50 8.99 -14.49
N VAL A 308 12.00 9.21 -13.27
CA VAL A 308 12.41 10.24 -12.32
C VAL A 308 12.90 9.53 -11.06
N ASP A 309 14.10 9.86 -10.60
CA ASP A 309 14.74 9.24 -9.43
C ASP A 309 15.14 10.32 -8.43
N PRO A 310 14.28 10.63 -7.43
CA PRO A 310 14.48 11.72 -6.48
C PRO A 310 15.42 11.37 -5.32
N ILE A 311 16.21 10.30 -5.39
CA ILE A 311 17.01 9.77 -4.26
C ILE A 311 17.89 10.85 -3.60
N ASP A 312 18.55 11.71 -4.38
CA ASP A 312 19.46 12.70 -3.84
C ASP A 312 18.73 13.73 -2.96
N ARG A 313 17.51 14.11 -3.36
CA ARG A 313 16.65 15.01 -2.57
C ARG A 313 16.18 14.34 -1.28
N PHE A 314 15.77 13.07 -1.36
CA PHE A 314 15.38 12.29 -0.18
C PHE A 314 16.54 12.10 0.79
N LYS A 315 17.76 11.83 0.29
CA LYS A 315 18.96 11.71 1.14
C LYS A 315 19.36 13.04 1.79
N ALA A 316 19.25 14.14 1.05
CA ALA A 316 19.57 15.47 1.57
C ALA A 316 18.66 15.87 2.75
N ASP A 317 17.38 15.52 2.68
CA ASP A 317 16.41 15.81 3.75
C ASP A 317 16.36 14.71 4.85
N GLY A 318 16.78 13.51 4.52
CA GLY A 318 16.85 12.37 5.43
C GLY A 318 15.52 11.65 5.68
N PHE A 319 15.61 10.44 6.23
CA PHE A 319 14.46 9.57 6.46
C PHE A 319 13.43 10.19 7.42
N GLU A 320 13.85 10.74 8.54
CA GLU A 320 12.95 11.26 9.58
C GLU A 320 12.08 12.43 9.10
N ALA A 321 12.59 13.23 8.14
CA ALA A 321 11.83 14.34 7.58
C ALA A 321 10.88 13.90 6.46
N THR A 322 11.25 12.87 5.72
CA THR A 322 10.55 12.46 4.48
C THR A 322 9.58 11.31 4.68
N HIS A 323 9.62 10.62 5.84
CA HIS A 323 8.79 9.45 6.13
C HIS A 323 8.16 9.55 7.53
N PHE A 324 7.06 8.82 7.72
CA PHE A 324 6.53 8.52 9.04
C PHE A 324 7.43 7.51 9.74
N ILE A 325 7.95 7.86 10.91
CA ILE A 325 9.03 7.12 11.59
C ILE A 325 8.68 5.65 11.87
N HIS A 326 7.44 5.38 12.24
CA HIS A 326 7.01 4.04 12.63
C HIS A 326 6.26 3.29 11.53
N ASP A 327 5.64 4.01 10.60
CA ASP A 327 4.89 3.43 9.48
C ASP A 327 5.76 3.21 8.24
N GLY A 328 6.65 4.16 7.96
CA GLY A 328 7.62 4.10 6.86
C GLY A 328 7.07 4.55 5.50
N HIS A 329 5.81 5.03 5.42
CA HIS A 329 5.30 5.75 4.26
C HIS A 329 5.79 7.20 4.27
N TRP A 330 5.70 7.87 3.12
CA TRP A 330 6.10 9.26 3.00
C TRP A 330 5.27 10.19 3.87
N SER A 331 5.93 11.12 4.54
CA SER A 331 5.29 12.31 5.11
C SER A 331 4.86 13.28 3.99
N ALA A 332 4.13 14.33 4.32
CA ALA A 332 3.80 15.41 3.38
C ALA A 332 5.04 15.96 2.66
N LYS A 333 6.18 16.03 3.36
CA LYS A 333 7.46 16.45 2.78
C LYS A 333 7.99 15.46 1.74
N GLY A 334 7.91 14.16 2.00
CA GLY A 334 8.29 13.12 1.03
C GLY A 334 7.43 13.17 -0.22
N HIS A 335 6.11 13.34 -0.06
CA HIS A 335 5.18 13.56 -1.16
C HIS A 335 5.54 14.78 -2.00
N ARG A 336 5.87 15.90 -1.36
CA ARG A 336 6.26 17.13 -2.05
C ARG A 336 7.56 16.98 -2.84
N ILE A 337 8.58 16.33 -2.31
CA ILE A 337 9.84 16.06 -3.03
C ILE A 337 9.57 15.22 -4.28
N ALA A 338 8.83 14.11 -4.16
CA ALA A 338 8.48 13.27 -5.29
C ALA A 338 7.67 14.04 -6.34
N ALA A 339 6.74 14.92 -5.90
CA ALA A 339 5.94 15.75 -6.77
C ALA A 339 6.78 16.80 -7.54
N GLU A 340 7.68 17.49 -6.88
CA GLU A 340 8.53 18.52 -7.49
C GLU A 340 9.39 17.96 -8.62
N GLU A 341 10.05 16.83 -8.39
CA GLU A 341 10.88 16.16 -9.39
C GLU A 341 10.03 15.64 -10.58
N THR A 342 8.87 15.03 -10.28
CA THR A 342 7.96 14.54 -11.31
C THR A 342 7.34 15.68 -12.13
N ALA A 343 6.94 16.75 -11.46
CA ALA A 343 6.40 17.96 -12.12
C ALA A 343 7.44 18.63 -13.04
N ALA A 344 8.72 18.64 -12.67
CA ALA A 344 9.78 19.14 -13.52
C ALA A 344 9.87 18.36 -14.84
N TRP A 345 9.80 17.03 -14.77
CA TRP A 345 9.75 16.17 -15.95
C TRP A 345 8.50 16.42 -16.79
N LEU A 346 7.32 16.49 -16.16
CA LEU A 346 6.04 16.70 -16.86
C LEU A 346 6.02 18.03 -17.59
N ARG A 347 6.47 19.15 -16.97
CA ARG A 347 6.56 20.47 -17.63
C ARG A 347 7.42 20.45 -18.88
N SER A 348 8.47 19.63 -18.91
CA SER A 348 9.37 19.51 -20.06
C SER A 348 8.82 18.61 -21.18
N ASN A 349 7.81 17.78 -20.92
CA ASN A 349 7.35 16.74 -21.81
C ASN A 349 5.87 16.84 -22.20
N LEU A 350 5.05 17.58 -21.46
CA LEU A 350 3.67 17.88 -21.83
C LEU A 350 3.61 19.07 -22.81
N PRO A 351 2.67 19.08 -23.75
CA PRO A 351 2.39 20.26 -24.56
C PRO A 351 2.00 21.43 -23.64
N GLN A 352 2.53 22.62 -23.93
CA GLN A 352 2.15 23.85 -23.24
C GLN A 352 0.78 24.33 -23.68
#